data_9051cb305dae1438a961b7904a86562d
#
_entry.id   9051cb305dae1438a961b7904a86562d
#
_cell.length_a   1.000
_cell.length_b   1.000
_cell.length_c   1.000
_cell.angle_alpha   90.00
_cell.angle_beta   90.00
_cell.angle_gamma   90.00
#
_symmetry.space_group_name_H-M   'P 1'
#
loop_
_entity.id
_entity.type
_entity.pdbx_description
1 polymer ?
#
loop_
_entity_poly.entity_id
_entity_poly.type
_entity_poly.pdbx_seq_one_letter_code
_entity_poly.pdbx_strand_id
1 'polypeptide(L)'
;MDIAKIQILLQEAELDGWLFTDFQGHDFITKEFLELGNRFCTRRLFYLIPTQGEPVKVLSAIEPLLLDHLPGEKVLYHGIEGQKKVLSELLKPGMKIACQYSPGGNVPTISSMDAGLIEYLRTYGIEPVTSADLMQHFGAVLTEHQIETHRQ
;
A
#
# COMPACT_ATOMS: atom_id res chain seq x y z
N MET A 1 9.42 6.27 -9.13
CA MET A 1 7.96 6.05 -9.06
C MET A 1 7.24 7.22 -9.71
N ASP A 2 6.34 6.93 -10.62
CA ASP A 2 5.59 7.95 -11.34
C ASP A 2 4.20 8.15 -10.71
N ILE A 3 4.12 9.06 -9.77
CA ILE A 3 2.88 9.34 -9.04
C ILE A 3 1.79 9.86 -9.99
N ALA A 4 2.13 10.72 -10.92
CA ALA A 4 1.15 11.28 -11.86
C ALA A 4 0.48 10.18 -12.70
N LYS A 5 1.28 9.22 -13.18
CA LYS A 5 0.75 8.09 -13.95
C LYS A 5 -0.17 7.24 -13.09
N ILE A 6 0.22 6.96 -11.85
CA ILE A 6 -0.61 6.19 -10.91
C ILE A 6 -1.94 6.89 -10.68
N GLN A 7 -1.91 8.20 -10.48
CA GLN A 7 -3.14 8.97 -10.24
C GLN A 7 -4.08 8.97 -11.43
N ILE A 8 -3.54 9.02 -12.64
CA ILE A 8 -4.36 8.91 -13.86
C ILE A 8 -5.04 7.53 -13.90
N LEU A 9 -4.31 6.46 -13.60
CA LEU A 9 -4.87 5.11 -13.59
C LEU A 9 -5.93 4.95 -12.50
N LEU A 10 -5.74 5.55 -11.33
CA LEU A 10 -6.73 5.54 -10.26
C LEU A 10 -8.02 6.25 -10.69
N GLN A 11 -7.89 7.38 -11.37
CA GLN A 11 -9.05 8.12 -11.87
C GLN A 11 -9.82 7.31 -12.92
N GLU A 12 -9.10 6.67 -13.85
CA GLU A 12 -9.72 5.83 -14.87
C GLU A 12 -10.45 4.64 -14.27
N ALA A 13 -9.92 4.08 -13.17
CA ALA A 13 -10.52 2.95 -12.47
C ALA A 13 -11.59 3.36 -11.46
N GLU A 14 -11.83 4.67 -11.31
CA GLU A 14 -12.77 5.22 -10.35
C GLU A 14 -12.47 4.82 -8.90
N LEU A 15 -11.18 4.82 -8.56
CA LEU A 15 -10.67 4.53 -7.22
C LEU A 15 -10.25 5.81 -6.52
N ASP A 16 -10.32 5.82 -5.21
CA ASP A 16 -9.96 6.98 -4.40
C ASP A 16 -8.50 7.00 -3.98
N GLY A 17 -7.84 5.87 -4.03
CA GLY A 17 -6.44 5.79 -3.69
C GLY A 17 -5.89 4.36 -3.78
N TRP A 18 -4.57 4.25 -3.58
CA TRP A 18 -3.85 2.97 -3.53
C TRP A 18 -3.05 2.94 -2.24
N LEU A 19 -3.33 1.96 -1.38
CA LEU A 19 -2.69 1.82 -0.08
C LEU A 19 -1.67 0.69 -0.11
N PHE A 20 -0.42 1.04 0.23
CA PHE A 20 0.65 0.08 0.45
C PHE A 20 0.92 -0.02 1.95
N THR A 21 1.27 -1.20 2.41
CA THR A 21 1.62 -1.43 3.81
C THR A 21 2.68 -2.52 3.92
N ASP A 22 3.49 -2.44 4.96
CA ASP A 22 4.46 -3.49 5.29
C ASP A 22 4.68 -3.58 6.78
N PHE A 23 5.00 -4.76 7.24
CA PHE A 23 5.43 -5.06 8.59
C PHE A 23 6.54 -6.12 8.52
N GLN A 24 7.71 -5.75 8.97
CA GLN A 24 8.91 -6.60 9.02
C GLN A 24 9.32 -7.21 7.67
N GLY A 25 9.04 -6.48 6.59
CA GLY A 25 9.42 -6.94 5.25
C GLY A 25 8.58 -8.07 4.70
N HIS A 26 7.40 -8.31 5.27
CA HIS A 26 6.53 -9.41 4.85
C HIS A 26 5.78 -9.14 3.56
N ASP A 27 5.58 -7.86 3.20
CA ASP A 27 4.87 -7.51 1.98
C ASP A 27 5.87 -7.31 0.84
N PHE A 28 6.07 -8.36 0.06
CA PHE A 28 7.00 -8.37 -1.05
C PHE A 28 6.68 -7.28 -2.07
N ILE A 29 5.40 -7.12 -2.41
CA ILE A 29 4.98 -6.14 -3.41
C ILE A 29 5.30 -4.72 -2.93
N THR A 30 4.97 -4.41 -1.68
CA THR A 30 5.27 -3.11 -1.10
C THR A 30 6.78 -2.85 -1.08
N LYS A 31 7.58 -3.83 -0.71
CA LYS A 31 9.05 -3.68 -0.69
C LYS A 31 9.59 -3.31 -2.06
N GLU A 32 9.17 -4.03 -3.09
CA GLU A 32 9.64 -3.78 -4.45
C GLU A 32 9.11 -2.47 -5.00
N PHE A 33 7.81 -2.24 -4.86
CA PHE A 33 7.17 -1.07 -5.43
C PHE A 33 7.66 0.23 -4.78
N LEU A 34 7.85 0.23 -3.47
CA LEU A 34 8.34 1.40 -2.73
C LEU A 34 9.86 1.47 -2.66
N GLU A 35 10.56 0.55 -3.33
CA GLU A 35 12.03 0.56 -3.40
C GLU A 35 12.68 0.60 -2.02
N LEU A 36 12.24 -0.28 -1.13
CA LEU A 36 12.77 -0.31 0.24
C LEU A 36 14.17 -0.91 0.33
N GLY A 37 14.58 -1.72 -0.65
CA GLY A 37 15.90 -2.36 -0.65
C GLY A 37 16.08 -3.24 0.57
N ASN A 38 17.18 -3.04 1.30
CA ASN A 38 17.51 -3.79 2.51
C ASN A 38 16.86 -3.18 3.77
N ARG A 39 16.15 -2.08 3.62
CA ARG A 39 15.44 -1.47 4.75
C ARG A 39 14.22 -2.28 5.07
N PHE A 40 13.96 -2.45 6.35
CA PHE A 40 12.69 -3.06 6.77
C PHE A 40 12.20 -2.38 8.05
N CYS A 41 10.89 -2.41 8.22
CA CYS A 41 10.26 -1.78 9.37
C CYS A 41 10.05 -2.79 10.49
N THR A 42 10.13 -2.32 11.74
CA THR A 42 9.76 -3.12 12.92
C THR A 42 8.40 -2.70 13.45
N ARG A 43 7.82 -1.67 12.86
CA ARG A 43 6.45 -1.20 13.08
C ARG A 43 5.81 -1.03 11.73
N ARG A 44 4.49 -1.23 11.65
CA ARG A 44 3.79 -1.17 10.36
C ARG A 44 3.94 0.21 9.72
N LEU A 45 4.26 0.23 8.44
CA LEU A 45 4.27 1.45 7.65
C LEU A 45 3.11 1.43 6.65
N PHE A 46 2.73 2.61 6.21
CA PHE A 46 1.75 2.77 5.13
C PHE A 46 2.24 3.84 4.16
N TYR A 47 1.90 3.65 2.90
CA TYR A 47 2.08 4.67 1.88
C TYR A 47 0.77 4.76 1.10
N LEU A 48 0.12 5.90 1.17
CA LEU A 48 -1.15 6.13 0.48
C LEU A 48 -0.93 7.06 -0.69
N ILE A 49 -1.28 6.59 -1.89
CA ILE A 49 -1.29 7.43 -3.08
C ILE A 49 -2.75 7.77 -3.35
N PRO A 50 -3.17 9.01 -3.06
CA PRO A 50 -4.56 9.41 -3.32
C PRO A 50 -4.75 9.67 -4.81
N THR A 51 -6.01 9.68 -5.26
CA THR A 51 -6.35 10.00 -6.64
C THR A 51 -5.94 11.42 -7.01
N GLN A 52 -5.98 12.33 -6.05
CA GLN A 52 -5.54 13.72 -6.20
C GLN A 52 -4.78 14.15 -4.96
N GLY A 53 -3.78 14.99 -5.18
CA GLY A 53 -2.98 15.53 -4.09
C GLY A 53 -1.70 14.75 -3.85
N GLU A 54 -1.03 15.08 -2.75
CA GLU A 54 0.24 14.47 -2.39
C GLU A 54 0.07 13.09 -1.77
N PRO A 55 0.97 12.14 -2.08
CA PRO A 55 1.02 10.89 -1.30
C PRO A 55 1.28 11.16 0.18
N VAL A 56 0.93 10.20 1.02
CA VAL A 56 1.12 10.30 2.46
C VAL A 56 1.91 9.09 2.96
N LYS A 57 2.98 9.39 3.68
CA LYS A 57 3.84 8.40 4.32
C LYS A 57 3.44 8.29 5.79
N VAL A 58 2.95 7.14 6.22
CA VAL A 58 2.55 6.92 7.60
C VAL A 58 3.57 5.99 8.24
N LEU A 59 4.30 6.51 9.23
CA LEU A 59 5.42 5.81 9.85
C LEU A 59 5.34 5.90 11.36
N SER A 60 5.84 4.87 12.03
CA SER A 60 6.04 4.95 13.48
C SER A 60 7.05 6.05 13.80
N ALA A 61 6.82 6.77 14.88
CA ALA A 61 7.71 7.82 15.33
C ALA A 61 9.12 7.29 15.65
N ILE A 62 9.27 5.99 15.92
CA ILE A 62 10.61 5.40 16.16
C ILE A 62 11.34 5.02 14.87
N GLU A 63 10.66 5.06 13.72
CA GLU A 63 11.24 4.71 12.42
C GLU A 63 10.86 5.75 11.37
N PRO A 64 11.18 7.05 11.58
CA PRO A 64 10.61 8.12 10.77
C PRO A 64 11.23 8.30 9.39
N LEU A 65 12.34 7.61 9.08
CA LEU A 65 13.13 7.88 7.88
C LEU A 65 12.95 6.85 6.76
N LEU A 66 12.18 5.79 7.00
CA LEU A 66 12.10 4.64 6.09
C LEU A 66 11.63 4.99 4.67
N LEU A 67 10.79 6.00 4.51
CA LEU A 67 10.24 6.38 3.21
C LEU A 67 10.73 7.76 2.75
N ASP A 68 11.85 8.24 3.27
CA ASP A 68 12.37 9.58 2.92
C ASP A 68 12.74 9.72 1.45
N HIS A 69 13.00 8.62 0.76
CA HIS A 69 13.31 8.62 -0.68
C HIS A 69 12.07 8.76 -1.56
N LEU A 70 10.86 8.72 -0.99
CA LEU A 70 9.61 8.81 -1.75
C LEU A 70 9.00 10.20 -1.60
N PRO A 71 8.22 10.65 -2.61
CA PRO A 71 7.48 11.90 -2.49
C PRO A 71 6.33 11.76 -1.50
N GLY A 72 5.92 12.86 -0.92
CA GLY A 72 4.71 12.91 -0.10
C GLY A 72 4.93 13.49 1.29
N GLU A 73 3.81 13.75 1.95
CA GLU A 73 3.79 14.24 3.32
C GLU A 73 4.06 13.11 4.30
N LYS A 74 4.82 13.40 5.35
CA LYS A 74 5.12 12.44 6.40
C LYS A 74 4.19 12.64 7.58
N VAL A 75 3.54 11.56 8.05
CA VAL A 75 2.70 11.57 9.25
C VAL A 75 3.22 10.47 10.17
N LEU A 76 3.56 10.84 11.39
CA LEU A 76 4.09 9.89 12.37
C LEU A 76 3.01 9.48 13.37
N TYR A 77 3.07 8.24 13.81
CA TYR A 77 2.13 7.73 14.80
C TYR A 77 2.88 7.08 15.97
N HIS A 78 2.21 7.00 17.12
CA HIS A 78 2.68 6.33 18.33
C HIS A 78 1.70 5.22 18.69
N GLY A 79 2.16 3.98 18.70
CA GLY A 79 1.36 2.83 19.09
C GLY A 79 0.19 2.52 18.17
N ILE A 80 -0.51 1.44 18.46
CA ILE A 80 -1.61 0.96 17.62
C ILE A 80 -2.80 1.95 17.58
N GLU A 81 -3.09 2.59 18.69
CA GLU A 81 -4.18 3.56 18.74
C GLU A 81 -3.85 4.79 17.88
N GLY A 82 -2.61 5.26 17.94
CA GLY A 82 -2.16 6.36 17.09
C GLY A 82 -2.21 6.00 15.60
N GLN A 83 -1.79 4.78 15.27
CA GLN A 83 -1.87 4.27 13.91
C GLN A 83 -3.31 4.30 13.39
N LYS A 84 -4.25 3.77 14.16
CA LYS A 84 -5.67 3.74 13.77
C LYS A 84 -6.23 5.14 13.62
N LYS A 85 -5.84 6.07 14.50
CA LYS A 85 -6.28 7.46 14.42
C LYS A 85 -5.83 8.10 13.09
N VAL A 86 -4.58 7.91 12.71
CA VAL A 86 -4.05 8.46 11.45
C VAL A 86 -4.80 7.87 10.27
N LEU A 87 -4.98 6.56 10.23
CA LEU A 87 -5.72 5.92 9.14
C LEU A 87 -7.14 6.46 9.04
N SER A 88 -7.80 6.69 10.18
CA SER A 88 -9.16 7.22 10.19
C SER A 88 -9.25 8.66 9.66
N GLU A 89 -8.19 9.42 9.80
CA GLU A 89 -8.13 10.78 9.27
C GLU A 89 -7.87 10.80 7.77
N LEU A 90 -7.11 9.83 7.27
CA LEU A 90 -6.75 9.75 5.85
C LEU A 90 -7.81 9.04 5.00
N LEU A 91 -8.42 8.01 5.55
CA LEU A 91 -9.39 7.17 4.82
C LEU A 91 -10.79 7.46 5.35
N LYS A 92 -11.70 7.84 4.45
CA LYS A 92 -13.06 8.19 4.83
C LYS A 92 -14.04 7.09 4.41
N PRO A 93 -15.10 6.85 5.18
CA PRO A 93 -16.13 5.87 4.80
C PRO A 93 -16.64 6.11 3.38
N GLY A 94 -16.81 5.04 2.62
CA GLY A 94 -17.27 5.08 1.24
C GLY A 94 -16.14 5.12 0.21
N MET A 95 -14.90 5.34 0.62
CA MET A 95 -13.77 5.32 -0.30
C MET A 95 -13.49 3.92 -0.82
N LYS A 96 -13.11 3.84 -2.10
CA LYS A 96 -12.64 2.63 -2.75
C LYS A 96 -11.12 2.71 -2.84
N ILE A 97 -10.44 1.84 -2.14
CA ILE A 97 -8.98 1.87 -2.01
C ILE A 97 -8.40 0.60 -2.59
N ALA A 98 -7.49 0.75 -3.57
CA ALA A 98 -6.75 -0.38 -4.11
C ALA A 98 -5.79 -0.91 -3.05
N CYS A 99 -5.78 -2.23 -2.90
CA CYS A 99 -4.95 -2.93 -1.93
C CYS A 99 -4.36 -4.17 -2.58
N GLN A 100 -3.25 -4.66 -2.06
CA GLN A 100 -2.67 -5.94 -2.48
C GLN A 100 -3.51 -7.07 -1.88
N TYR A 101 -4.63 -7.29 -2.52
CA TYR A 101 -5.72 -8.14 -2.04
C TYR A 101 -6.36 -8.81 -3.25
N SER A 102 -6.68 -10.08 -3.11
CA SER A 102 -7.39 -10.84 -4.15
C SER A 102 -8.63 -11.46 -3.55
N PRO A 103 -9.84 -11.09 -4.02
CA PRO A 103 -11.07 -11.70 -3.52
C PRO A 103 -11.00 -13.22 -3.62
N GLY A 104 -11.34 -13.90 -2.52
CA GLY A 104 -11.29 -15.36 -2.45
C GLY A 104 -9.89 -15.95 -2.51
N GLY A 105 -8.85 -15.11 -2.47
CA GLY A 105 -7.47 -15.60 -2.58
C GLY A 105 -7.13 -16.19 -3.94
N ASN A 106 -7.88 -15.83 -4.98
CA ASN A 106 -7.74 -16.44 -6.30
C ASN A 106 -6.39 -16.15 -6.98
N VAL A 107 -5.76 -15.04 -6.64
CA VAL A 107 -4.44 -14.67 -7.17
C VAL A 107 -3.48 -14.48 -6.00
N PRO A 108 -2.84 -15.57 -5.52
CA PRO A 108 -2.00 -15.50 -4.31
C PRO A 108 -0.87 -14.49 -4.38
N THR A 109 -0.28 -14.30 -5.56
CA THR A 109 0.86 -13.39 -5.72
C THR A 109 0.52 -11.93 -5.44
N ILE A 110 -0.76 -11.57 -5.55
CA ILE A 110 -1.20 -10.19 -5.30
C ILE A 110 -1.83 -10.04 -3.92
N SER A 111 -2.07 -11.15 -3.22
CA SER A 111 -2.80 -11.15 -1.94
C SER A 111 -1.83 -11.12 -0.76
N SER A 112 -1.07 -10.02 -0.66
CA SER A 112 -0.04 -9.86 0.37
C SER A 112 -0.48 -9.07 1.59
N MET A 113 -1.57 -8.31 1.49
CA MET A 113 -2.08 -7.55 2.62
C MET A 113 -2.79 -8.50 3.60
N ASP A 114 -2.46 -8.39 4.89
CA ASP A 114 -3.00 -9.32 5.88
C ASP A 114 -4.52 -9.15 6.07
N ALA A 115 -5.15 -10.27 6.43
CA ALA A 115 -6.62 -10.33 6.59
C ALA A 115 -7.13 -9.37 7.65
N GLY A 116 -6.39 -9.19 8.75
CA GLY A 116 -6.80 -8.29 9.82
C GLY A 116 -6.91 -6.84 9.37
N LEU A 117 -5.99 -6.41 8.51
CA LEU A 117 -6.04 -5.06 7.98
C LEU A 117 -7.23 -4.89 7.02
N ILE A 118 -7.49 -5.88 6.18
CA ILE A 118 -8.68 -5.86 5.30
C ILE A 118 -9.96 -5.77 6.13
N GLU A 119 -10.07 -6.54 7.19
CA GLU A 119 -11.23 -6.48 8.11
C GLU A 119 -11.37 -5.09 8.71
N TYR A 120 -10.27 -4.52 9.17
CA TYR A 120 -10.27 -3.18 9.76
C TYR A 120 -10.76 -2.13 8.77
N LEU A 121 -10.28 -2.17 7.52
CA LEU A 121 -10.71 -1.23 6.50
C LEU A 121 -12.22 -1.35 6.24
N ARG A 122 -12.72 -2.56 6.14
CA ARG A 122 -14.17 -2.79 5.93
C ARG A 122 -14.99 -2.29 7.11
N THR A 123 -14.56 -2.57 8.33
CA THR A 123 -15.23 -2.10 9.54
C THR A 123 -15.32 -0.57 9.55
N TYR A 124 -14.30 0.07 9.00
CA TYR A 124 -14.22 1.53 8.93
C TYR A 124 -15.05 2.12 7.78
N GLY A 125 -15.66 1.27 6.96
CA GLY A 125 -16.47 1.72 5.83
C GLY A 125 -15.68 1.92 4.54
N ILE A 126 -14.44 1.48 4.49
CA ILE A 126 -13.60 1.51 3.29
C ILE A 126 -13.87 0.24 2.49
N GLU A 127 -13.95 0.38 1.16
CA GLU A 127 -14.07 -0.76 0.26
C GLU A 127 -12.69 -1.12 -0.30
N PRO A 128 -12.07 -2.21 0.16
CA PRO A 128 -10.83 -2.69 -0.44
C PRO A 128 -11.12 -3.24 -1.83
N VAL A 129 -10.32 -2.81 -2.81
CA VAL A 129 -10.43 -3.25 -4.20
C VAL A 129 -9.08 -3.85 -4.58
N THR A 130 -9.07 -4.93 -5.35
CA THR A 130 -7.83 -5.54 -5.78
C THR A 130 -7.00 -4.57 -6.62
N SER A 131 -5.68 -4.56 -6.39
CA SER A 131 -4.74 -3.77 -7.19
C SER A 131 -4.22 -4.50 -8.42
N ALA A 132 -4.78 -5.68 -8.74
CA ALA A 132 -4.29 -6.52 -9.83
C ALA A 132 -4.18 -5.78 -11.16
N ASP A 133 -5.22 -5.04 -11.55
CA ASP A 133 -5.22 -4.31 -12.81
C ASP A 133 -4.20 -3.17 -12.81
N LEU A 134 -4.06 -2.46 -11.69
CA LEU A 134 -3.06 -1.42 -11.54
C LEU A 134 -1.65 -1.99 -11.65
N MET A 135 -1.41 -3.12 -11.00
CA MET A 135 -0.11 -3.78 -11.02
C MET A 135 0.33 -4.17 -12.42
N GLN A 136 -0.60 -4.51 -13.32
CA GLN A 136 -0.27 -4.85 -14.70
C GLN A 136 0.40 -3.70 -15.45
N HIS A 137 0.06 -2.46 -15.13
CA HIS A 137 0.66 -1.29 -15.76
C HIS A 137 2.11 -1.03 -15.30
N PHE A 138 2.51 -1.62 -14.17
CA PHE A 138 3.85 -1.47 -13.61
C PHE A 138 4.53 -2.83 -13.46
N GLY A 139 3.90 -3.87 -14.00
CA GLY A 139 4.16 -5.25 -13.65
C GLY A 139 5.36 -5.89 -14.33
N ALA A 140 5.92 -5.27 -15.38
CA ALA A 140 7.03 -5.92 -16.08
C ALA A 140 8.17 -6.30 -15.12
N VAL A 141 8.58 -5.37 -14.28
CA VAL A 141 9.66 -5.61 -13.30
C VAL A 141 9.24 -6.61 -12.25
N LEU A 142 8.04 -6.41 -11.67
CA LEU A 142 7.54 -7.31 -10.64
C LEU A 142 7.25 -8.71 -11.20
N THR A 143 6.70 -8.80 -12.41
CA THR A 143 6.41 -10.07 -13.05
C THR A 143 7.69 -10.84 -13.33
N GLU A 144 8.73 -10.19 -13.83
CA GLU A 144 10.02 -10.82 -14.06
C GLU A 144 10.60 -11.37 -12.76
N HIS A 145 10.54 -10.57 -11.70
CA HIS A 145 11.01 -11.00 -10.39
C HIS A 145 10.23 -12.21 -9.86
N GLN A 146 8.92 -12.20 -10.01
CA GLN A 146 8.07 -13.33 -9.61
C GLN A 146 8.41 -14.58 -10.39
N ILE A 147 8.65 -14.48 -11.70
CA ILE A 147 9.04 -15.59 -12.55
C ILE A 147 10.38 -16.18 -12.08
N GLU A 148 11.36 -15.34 -11.79
CA GLU A 148 12.64 -15.78 -11.28
C GLU A 148 12.49 -16.53 -9.95
N THR A 149 11.67 -16.00 -9.05
CA THR A 149 11.41 -16.62 -7.76
C THR A 149 10.78 -18.01 -7.94
N HIS A 150 9.87 -18.16 -8.88
CA HIS A 150 9.21 -19.43 -9.14
C HIS A 150 10.12 -20.46 -9.83
N ARG A 151 11.12 -20.01 -10.55
CA ARG A 151 12.08 -20.90 -11.22
C ARG A 151 13.14 -21.44 -10.28
N GLN A 152 13.32 -20.85 -9.15
CA GLN A 152 14.25 -21.31 -8.12
C GLN A 152 13.58 -22.27 -7.15
#